data_772d8d6fb1363ac1c488461212bf84c9
#
_entry.id   772d8d6fb1363ac1c488461212bf84c9
#
_cell.length_a   1.000
_cell.length_b   1.000
_cell.length_c   1.000
_cell.angle_alpha   90.00
_cell.angle_beta   90.00
_cell.angle_gamma   90.00
#
_symmetry.space_group_name_H-M   'P 1'
#
loop_
_entity.id
_entity.type
_entity.pdbx_description
1 polymer ?
#
loop_
_entity_poly.entity_id
_entity_poly.type
_entity_poly.pdbx_seq_one_letter_code
_entity_poly.pdbx_strand_id
1 'polypeptide(L)'
;MEIWQIQVVNSMTELSPMYTRLAGYYDLTHHFRDYRQQSDFIHAAIQKYSSSAKKVLDICCGTGSHALILAEKGYNVTGVDNSQEMLKLARGKVKARSRNPKFESGDMFDLKYSQQFDAAYCFGTTLMMLTSLEEFSRFLSSTGKTLKPGGLLIFDVWNGWKMLQATNEMHPSENETTGVIWFSNGHINREQRTQHLESAFLIQEQDATRIETFTEDLKIFFKDEIQWLLESHGFTVETILGNDSLDNVYAADSEYIIPVARRSE
;
A
#
# COMPACT_ATOMS: atom_id res chain seq x y z
N MET A 1 -7.93 -39.71 9.88
CA MET A 1 -7.65 -38.48 10.67
C MET A 1 -6.43 -37.86 10.01
N GLU A 2 -6.68 -37.02 8.99
CA GLU A 2 -5.61 -36.35 8.24
C GLU A 2 -5.04 -35.25 9.14
N ILE A 3 -3.73 -35.32 9.35
CA ILE A 3 -2.99 -34.34 10.13
C ILE A 3 -2.79 -33.11 9.22
N TRP A 4 -3.45 -32.03 9.54
CA TRP A 4 -3.28 -30.73 8.86
C TRP A 4 -1.85 -30.25 9.08
N GLN A 5 -1.05 -30.19 8.01
CA GLN A 5 0.27 -29.57 8.07
C GLN A 5 0.08 -28.04 7.98
N ILE A 6 0.25 -27.37 9.12
CA ILE A 6 0.34 -25.91 9.16
C ILE A 6 1.75 -25.54 8.69
N GLN A 7 1.88 -25.00 7.48
CA GLN A 7 3.12 -24.38 7.03
C GLN A 7 3.20 -22.97 7.58
N VAL A 8 3.98 -22.79 8.63
CA VAL A 8 4.37 -21.45 9.10
C VAL A 8 5.54 -21.00 8.25
N VAL A 9 5.32 -20.04 7.35
CA VAL A 9 6.40 -19.43 6.56
C VAL A 9 6.96 -18.25 7.35
N ASN A 10 8.08 -18.48 8.01
CA ASN A 10 8.88 -17.46 8.67
C ASN A 10 10.12 -17.19 7.81
N SER A 11 10.07 -16.26 6.87
CA SER A 11 11.29 -15.69 6.29
C SER A 11 11.07 -14.24 5.87
N MET A 12 11.89 -13.34 6.40
CA MET A 12 11.92 -11.90 6.04
C MET A 12 12.40 -11.64 4.58
N THR A 13 12.62 -12.67 3.77
CA THR A 13 13.13 -12.57 2.40
C THR A 13 12.10 -12.92 1.34
N GLU A 14 10.95 -13.47 1.71
CA GLU A 14 9.89 -13.86 0.78
C GLU A 14 8.68 -12.92 0.90
N LEU A 15 8.07 -12.61 -0.23
CA LEU A 15 6.81 -11.86 -0.25
C LEU A 15 5.73 -12.64 0.51
N SER A 16 4.90 -11.90 1.25
CA SER A 16 3.73 -12.48 1.92
C SER A 16 2.91 -13.36 0.96
N PRO A 17 2.38 -14.47 1.46
CA PRO A 17 1.44 -15.31 0.72
C PRO A 17 0.28 -14.53 0.08
N MET A 18 -0.16 -13.44 0.69
CA MET A 18 -1.19 -12.56 0.15
C MET A 18 -0.81 -11.98 -1.22
N TYR A 19 0.46 -11.68 -1.43
CA TYR A 19 0.95 -11.10 -2.69
C TYR A 19 1.48 -12.14 -3.67
N THR A 20 1.48 -13.41 -3.29
CA THR A 20 1.96 -14.53 -4.12
C THR A 20 0.85 -15.55 -4.37
N ARG A 21 0.85 -16.69 -3.69
CA ARG A 21 -0.11 -17.78 -3.94
C ARG A 21 -1.58 -17.41 -3.63
N LEU A 22 -1.82 -16.40 -2.81
CA LEU A 22 -3.17 -15.89 -2.50
C LEU A 22 -3.55 -14.63 -3.30
N ALA A 23 -2.68 -14.15 -4.19
CA ALA A 23 -2.89 -12.92 -4.95
C ALA A 23 -4.23 -12.91 -5.71
N GLY A 24 -4.70 -14.06 -6.19
CA GLY A 24 -6.00 -14.19 -6.86
C GLY A 24 -7.21 -13.81 -6.01
N TYR A 25 -7.08 -13.82 -4.69
CA TYR A 25 -8.12 -13.44 -3.74
C TYR A 25 -7.98 -12.01 -3.23
N TYR A 26 -6.92 -11.29 -3.62
CA TYR A 26 -6.61 -9.98 -3.07
C TYR A 26 -7.75 -8.97 -3.25
N ASP A 27 -8.25 -8.81 -4.47
CA ASP A 27 -9.34 -7.85 -4.73
C ASP A 27 -10.64 -8.23 -4.01
N LEU A 28 -10.88 -9.52 -3.81
CA LEU A 28 -12.04 -10.02 -3.09
C LEU A 28 -11.93 -9.70 -1.59
N THR A 29 -10.79 -9.98 -0.98
CA THR A 29 -10.59 -9.77 0.46
C THR A 29 -10.39 -8.31 0.83
N HIS A 30 -10.00 -7.46 -0.13
CA HIS A 30 -9.80 -6.02 0.06
C HIS A 30 -10.93 -5.17 -0.55
N HIS A 31 -12.12 -5.74 -0.77
CA HIS A 31 -13.28 -5.04 -1.33
C HIS A 31 -13.80 -3.89 -0.45
N PHE A 32 -13.47 -3.89 0.86
CA PHE A 32 -13.78 -2.82 1.79
C PHE A 32 -13.00 -1.51 1.49
N ARG A 33 -11.92 -1.58 0.69
CA ARG A 33 -11.17 -0.40 0.25
C ARG A 33 -11.90 0.33 -0.86
N ASP A 34 -12.24 1.59 -0.64
CA ASP A 34 -12.78 2.44 -1.70
C ASP A 34 -11.63 3.00 -2.55
N TYR A 35 -11.16 2.19 -3.52
CA TYR A 35 -10.11 2.59 -4.46
C TYR A 35 -10.46 3.84 -5.26
N ARG A 36 -11.76 4.10 -5.49
CA ARG A 36 -12.21 5.29 -6.21
C ARG A 36 -12.03 6.52 -5.34
N GLN A 37 -12.52 6.50 -4.10
CA GLN A 37 -12.35 7.58 -3.14
C GLN A 37 -10.87 7.89 -2.91
N GLN A 38 -10.04 6.87 -2.68
CA GLN A 38 -8.59 7.03 -2.52
C GLN A 38 -7.93 7.65 -3.77
N SER A 39 -8.33 7.20 -4.97
CA SER A 39 -7.81 7.77 -6.22
C SER A 39 -8.31 9.19 -6.49
N ASP A 40 -9.53 9.52 -6.08
CA ASP A 40 -10.08 10.89 -6.13
C ASP A 40 -9.31 11.81 -5.20
N PHE A 41 -8.97 11.33 -4.00
CA PHE A 41 -8.11 12.04 -3.06
C PHE A 41 -6.70 12.27 -3.62
N ILE A 42 -6.03 11.23 -4.16
CA ILE A 42 -4.69 11.36 -4.75
C ILE A 42 -4.73 12.39 -5.89
N HIS A 43 -5.75 12.31 -6.76
CA HIS A 43 -5.97 13.28 -7.81
C HIS A 43 -6.12 14.71 -7.27
N ALA A 44 -6.98 14.92 -6.29
CA ALA A 44 -7.21 16.23 -5.68
C ALA A 44 -5.94 16.80 -5.03
N ALA A 45 -5.14 15.95 -4.34
CA ALA A 45 -3.86 16.35 -3.77
C ALA A 45 -2.86 16.78 -4.86
N ILE A 46 -2.74 15.99 -5.94
CA ILE A 46 -1.90 16.35 -7.09
C ILE A 46 -2.38 17.67 -7.70
N GLN A 47 -3.68 17.85 -7.92
CA GLN A 47 -4.21 19.10 -8.52
C GLN A 47 -3.95 20.31 -7.61
N LYS A 48 -4.07 20.16 -6.30
CA LYS A 48 -3.84 21.25 -5.34
C LYS A 48 -2.37 21.67 -5.25
N TYR A 49 -1.45 20.70 -5.22
CA TYR A 49 -0.03 20.97 -4.96
C TYR A 49 0.87 20.93 -6.19
N SER A 50 0.42 20.33 -7.31
CA SER A 50 1.18 20.22 -8.58
C SER A 50 0.23 20.06 -9.77
N SER A 51 -0.58 21.09 -10.07
CA SER A 51 -1.65 21.05 -11.09
C SER A 51 -1.17 20.72 -12.51
N SER A 52 0.10 20.93 -12.82
CA SER A 52 0.73 20.59 -14.09
C SER A 52 1.21 19.14 -14.21
N ALA A 53 1.13 18.36 -13.12
CA ALA A 53 1.61 16.98 -13.09
C ALA A 53 0.90 16.11 -14.13
N LYS A 54 1.69 15.28 -14.83
CA LYS A 54 1.22 14.34 -15.86
C LYS A 54 1.73 12.93 -15.66
N LYS A 55 3.01 12.78 -15.29
CA LYS A 55 3.66 11.48 -15.09
C LYS A 55 3.61 11.11 -13.61
N VAL A 56 2.96 9.99 -13.30
CA VAL A 56 2.72 9.56 -11.93
C VAL A 56 3.25 8.14 -11.74
N LEU A 57 3.95 7.91 -10.62
CA LEU A 57 4.45 6.60 -10.22
C LEU A 57 3.57 6.04 -9.11
N ASP A 58 3.04 4.84 -9.32
CA ASP A 58 2.34 4.03 -8.33
C ASP A 58 3.33 3.00 -7.77
N ILE A 59 3.79 3.21 -6.55
CA ILE A 59 4.79 2.34 -5.92
C ILE A 59 4.05 1.28 -5.11
N CYS A 60 4.44 0.00 -5.29
CA CYS A 60 3.73 -1.16 -4.75
C CYS A 60 2.28 -1.21 -5.26
N CYS A 61 2.13 -1.13 -6.58
CA CYS A 61 0.84 -0.93 -7.23
C CYS A 61 -0.14 -2.11 -7.09
N GLY A 62 0.31 -3.27 -6.61
CA GLY A 62 -0.49 -4.48 -6.42
C GLY A 62 -1.24 -4.86 -7.69
N THR A 63 -2.56 -5.06 -7.57
CA THR A 63 -3.45 -5.39 -8.70
C THR A 63 -3.82 -4.19 -9.58
N GLY A 64 -3.19 -3.02 -9.37
CA GLY A 64 -3.26 -1.85 -10.22
C GLY A 64 -4.54 -1.03 -10.13
N SER A 65 -5.37 -1.22 -9.11
CA SER A 65 -6.69 -0.57 -9.00
C SER A 65 -6.60 0.96 -8.99
N HIS A 66 -5.68 1.55 -8.20
CA HIS A 66 -5.44 3.00 -8.20
C HIS A 66 -4.88 3.49 -9.55
N ALA A 67 -3.87 2.78 -10.10
CA ALA A 67 -3.24 3.14 -11.37
C ALA A 67 -4.24 3.23 -12.50
N LEU A 68 -5.18 2.29 -12.59
CA LEU A 68 -6.25 2.26 -13.60
C LEU A 68 -7.16 3.49 -13.49
N ILE A 69 -7.61 3.82 -12.28
CA ILE A 69 -8.48 4.98 -12.04
C ILE A 69 -7.76 6.30 -12.34
N LEU A 70 -6.50 6.44 -11.93
CA LEU A 70 -5.73 7.64 -12.20
C LEU A 70 -5.39 7.81 -13.70
N ALA A 71 -5.20 6.71 -14.42
CA ALA A 71 -5.06 6.76 -15.88
C ALA A 71 -6.35 7.26 -16.56
N GLU A 72 -7.54 6.88 -16.07
CA GLU A 72 -8.84 7.41 -16.53
C GLU A 72 -8.95 8.92 -16.28
N LYS A 73 -8.37 9.42 -15.18
CA LYS A 73 -8.31 10.86 -14.86
C LYS A 73 -7.30 11.65 -15.71
N GLY A 74 -6.56 10.95 -16.60
CA GLY A 74 -5.69 11.58 -17.60
C GLY A 74 -4.21 11.59 -17.26
N TYR A 75 -3.76 10.90 -16.21
CA TYR A 75 -2.35 10.75 -15.89
C TYR A 75 -1.68 9.66 -16.74
N ASN A 76 -0.38 9.83 -16.99
CA ASN A 76 0.49 8.79 -17.50
C ASN A 76 1.05 8.03 -16.29
N VAL A 77 0.40 6.93 -15.91
CA VAL A 77 0.75 6.17 -14.72
C VAL A 77 1.70 5.03 -15.07
N THR A 78 2.76 4.90 -14.27
CA THR A 78 3.60 3.71 -14.21
C THR A 78 3.39 3.08 -12.83
N GLY A 79 2.92 1.84 -12.79
CA GLY A 79 2.81 1.04 -11.58
C GLY A 79 4.01 0.10 -11.46
N VAL A 80 4.61 0.06 -10.29
CA VAL A 80 5.74 -0.82 -9.96
C VAL A 80 5.38 -1.69 -8.78
N ASP A 81 5.63 -2.99 -8.91
CA ASP A 81 5.47 -3.97 -7.84
C ASP A 81 6.55 -5.05 -7.95
N ASN A 82 6.92 -5.68 -6.85
CA ASN A 82 7.88 -6.77 -6.85
C ASN A 82 7.20 -8.16 -7.00
N SER A 83 5.87 -8.24 -6.84
CA SER A 83 5.08 -9.44 -7.05
C SER A 83 4.71 -9.62 -8.53
N GLN A 84 5.16 -10.72 -9.13
CA GLN A 84 4.79 -11.07 -10.51
C GLN A 84 3.31 -11.46 -10.61
N GLU A 85 2.75 -12.07 -9.57
CA GLU A 85 1.36 -12.48 -9.48
C GLU A 85 0.44 -11.24 -9.46
N MET A 86 0.76 -10.25 -8.64
CA MET A 86 0.05 -8.97 -8.61
C MET A 86 0.11 -8.25 -9.95
N LEU A 87 1.29 -8.17 -10.55
CA LEU A 87 1.47 -7.54 -11.87
C LEU A 87 0.72 -8.28 -12.98
N LYS A 88 0.63 -9.60 -12.91
CA LYS A 88 -0.18 -10.40 -13.84
C LYS A 88 -1.66 -10.02 -13.75
N LEU A 89 -2.19 -9.87 -12.54
CA LEU A 89 -3.57 -9.43 -12.30
C LEU A 89 -3.78 -7.99 -12.79
N ALA A 90 -2.86 -7.08 -12.48
CA ALA A 90 -2.91 -5.69 -12.92
C ALA A 90 -2.95 -5.57 -14.46
N ARG A 91 -2.07 -6.30 -15.15
CA ARG A 91 -2.04 -6.34 -16.61
C ARG A 91 -3.31 -6.96 -17.19
N GLY A 92 -3.89 -7.95 -16.52
CA GLY A 92 -5.16 -8.59 -16.91
C GLY A 92 -6.37 -7.64 -16.85
N LYS A 93 -6.32 -6.61 -15.99
CA LYS A 93 -7.38 -5.59 -15.88
C LYS A 93 -7.28 -4.49 -16.96
N VAL A 94 -6.15 -4.39 -17.66
CA VAL A 94 -5.96 -3.39 -18.73
C VAL A 94 -6.84 -3.75 -19.91
N LYS A 95 -7.81 -2.89 -20.22
CA LYS A 95 -8.69 -3.01 -21.39
C LYS A 95 -8.18 -2.08 -22.49
N ALA A 96 -8.64 -2.26 -23.73
CA ALA A 96 -8.38 -1.32 -24.81
C ALA A 96 -9.04 0.03 -24.49
N ARG A 97 -8.29 0.93 -23.86
CA ARG A 97 -8.70 2.29 -23.45
C ARG A 97 -7.76 3.30 -24.11
N SER A 98 -8.17 4.56 -24.10
CA SER A 98 -7.36 5.65 -24.66
C SER A 98 -6.04 5.88 -23.89
N ARG A 99 -6.02 5.54 -22.60
CA ARG A 99 -4.83 5.61 -21.74
C ARG A 99 -4.81 4.41 -20.79
N ASN A 100 -3.74 3.66 -20.86
CA ASN A 100 -3.49 2.52 -20.00
C ASN A 100 -2.24 2.78 -19.15
N PRO A 101 -2.27 2.42 -17.84
CA PRO A 101 -1.06 2.43 -17.05
C PRO A 101 -0.06 1.39 -17.58
N LYS A 102 1.22 1.64 -17.36
CA LYS A 102 2.27 0.63 -17.53
C LYS A 102 2.49 -0.07 -16.21
N PHE A 103 2.69 -1.40 -16.25
CA PHE A 103 3.00 -2.19 -15.06
C PHE A 103 4.34 -2.87 -15.22
N GLU A 104 5.28 -2.52 -14.36
CA GLU A 104 6.68 -2.95 -14.42
C GLU A 104 7.09 -3.64 -13.10
N SER A 105 7.97 -4.63 -13.20
CA SER A 105 8.55 -5.27 -12.04
C SER A 105 9.65 -4.39 -11.46
N GLY A 106 9.63 -4.19 -10.14
CA GLY A 106 10.66 -3.41 -9.47
C GLY A 106 10.52 -3.47 -7.95
N ASP A 107 11.62 -3.14 -7.29
CA ASP A 107 11.72 -3.05 -5.84
C ASP A 107 11.59 -1.58 -5.40
N MET A 108 10.74 -1.29 -4.43
CA MET A 108 10.57 0.06 -3.88
C MET A 108 11.87 0.63 -3.27
N PHE A 109 12.79 -0.24 -2.88
CA PHE A 109 14.10 0.15 -2.34
C PHE A 109 15.15 0.46 -3.42
N ASP A 110 14.87 0.12 -4.70
CA ASP A 110 15.80 0.27 -5.82
C ASP A 110 15.07 0.57 -7.13
N LEU A 111 14.25 1.63 -7.13
CA LEU A 111 13.51 2.10 -8.29
C LEU A 111 14.48 2.61 -9.38
N LYS A 112 14.36 2.08 -10.59
CA LYS A 112 15.30 2.32 -11.70
C LYS A 112 14.97 3.57 -12.55
N TYR A 113 14.40 4.58 -11.93
CA TYR A 113 14.06 5.85 -12.59
C TYR A 113 14.89 6.99 -12.00
N SER A 114 15.11 8.03 -12.80
CA SER A 114 15.79 9.25 -12.36
C SER A 114 15.03 10.47 -12.87
N GLN A 115 14.47 11.24 -11.94
CA GLN A 115 13.77 12.51 -12.18
C GLN A 115 12.74 12.46 -13.33
N GLN A 116 11.94 11.39 -13.37
CA GLN A 116 10.97 11.18 -14.45
C GLN A 116 9.54 11.56 -14.07
N PHE A 117 9.20 11.49 -12.79
CA PHE A 117 7.83 11.63 -12.33
C PHE A 117 7.56 12.99 -11.70
N ASP A 118 6.36 13.50 -11.95
CA ASP A 118 5.86 14.73 -11.36
C ASP A 118 5.26 14.46 -9.97
N ALA A 119 4.76 13.24 -9.75
CA ALA A 119 4.29 12.74 -8.47
C ALA A 119 4.51 11.23 -8.35
N ALA A 120 4.66 10.76 -7.12
CA ALA A 120 4.65 9.34 -6.75
C ALA A 120 3.68 9.13 -5.58
N TYR A 121 3.06 7.98 -5.53
CA TYR A 121 2.24 7.59 -4.38
C TYR A 121 2.46 6.12 -4.03
N CYS A 122 2.20 5.78 -2.76
CA CYS A 122 2.19 4.41 -2.25
C CYS A 122 1.01 4.28 -1.30
N PHE A 123 -0.09 3.70 -1.77
CA PHE A 123 -1.34 3.60 -1.03
C PHE A 123 -1.71 2.15 -0.70
N GLY A 124 -2.53 2.00 0.32
CA GLY A 124 -2.96 0.72 0.82
C GLY A 124 -2.21 0.27 2.07
N THR A 125 -1.63 1.23 2.80
CA THR A 125 -0.88 0.99 4.05
C THR A 125 0.34 0.09 3.89
N THR A 126 0.84 -0.07 2.66
CA THR A 126 1.94 -0.97 2.31
C THR A 126 3.22 -0.66 3.10
N LEU A 127 3.49 0.63 3.38
CA LEU A 127 4.70 1.03 4.11
C LEU A 127 4.73 0.54 5.56
N MET A 128 3.63 0.07 6.11
CA MET A 128 3.60 -0.55 7.43
C MET A 128 4.28 -1.93 7.46
N MET A 129 4.48 -2.55 6.31
CA MET A 129 5.26 -3.79 6.17
C MET A 129 6.77 -3.55 6.32
N LEU A 130 7.22 -2.28 6.32
CA LEU A 130 8.60 -1.93 6.63
C LEU A 130 8.84 -2.13 8.12
N THR A 131 9.83 -2.95 8.47
CA THR A 131 10.08 -3.36 9.84
C THR A 131 11.02 -2.42 10.60
N SER A 132 11.69 -1.51 9.87
CA SER A 132 12.67 -0.59 10.45
C SER A 132 12.60 0.81 9.83
N LEU A 133 13.14 1.80 10.56
CA LEU A 133 13.32 3.17 10.04
C LEU A 133 14.37 3.21 8.92
N GLU A 134 15.32 2.27 8.92
CA GLU A 134 16.31 2.15 7.85
C GLU A 134 15.64 1.76 6.52
N GLU A 135 14.73 0.80 6.54
CA GLU A 135 13.95 0.44 5.36
C GLU A 135 13.10 1.61 4.87
N PHE A 136 12.46 2.34 5.79
CA PHE A 136 11.72 3.55 5.41
C PHE A 136 12.64 4.61 4.78
N SER A 137 13.83 4.80 5.32
CA SER A 137 14.84 5.71 4.78
C SER A 137 15.30 5.29 3.38
N ARG A 138 15.47 3.98 3.14
CA ARG A 138 15.79 3.43 1.80
C ARG A 138 14.65 3.70 0.82
N PHE A 139 13.40 3.46 1.22
CA PHE A 139 12.21 3.78 0.41
C PHE A 139 12.17 5.27 0.03
N LEU A 140 12.35 6.19 0.99
CA LEU A 140 12.36 7.63 0.73
C LEU A 140 13.50 8.02 -0.22
N SER A 141 14.70 7.49 0.00
CA SER A 141 15.88 7.74 -0.84
C SER A 141 15.67 7.24 -2.27
N SER A 142 15.10 6.04 -2.43
CA SER A 142 14.78 5.46 -3.73
C SER A 142 13.71 6.28 -4.46
N THR A 143 12.61 6.60 -3.77
CA THR A 143 11.51 7.39 -4.32
C THR A 143 11.96 8.80 -4.70
N GLY A 144 12.74 9.47 -3.84
CA GLY A 144 13.26 10.80 -4.10
C GLY A 144 14.05 10.90 -5.42
N LYS A 145 14.82 9.85 -5.78
CA LYS A 145 15.56 9.82 -7.04
C LYS A 145 14.63 9.76 -8.26
N THR A 146 13.44 9.19 -8.13
CA THR A 146 12.50 9.04 -9.27
C THR A 146 11.75 10.33 -9.57
N LEU A 147 11.53 11.15 -8.55
CA LEU A 147 10.79 12.40 -8.66
C LEU A 147 11.65 13.50 -9.27
N LYS A 148 11.04 14.35 -10.07
CA LYS A 148 11.63 15.63 -10.49
C LYS A 148 11.83 16.55 -9.27
N PRO A 149 12.73 17.55 -9.34
CA PRO A 149 12.73 18.63 -8.37
C PRO A 149 11.32 19.24 -8.22
N GLY A 150 10.85 19.42 -6.99
CA GLY A 150 9.48 19.86 -6.72
C GLY A 150 8.37 18.83 -6.92
N GLY A 151 8.71 17.58 -7.28
CA GLY A 151 7.75 16.50 -7.42
C GLY A 151 7.13 16.06 -6.09
N LEU A 152 5.92 15.51 -6.11
CA LEU A 152 5.16 15.15 -4.91
C LEU A 152 5.34 13.67 -4.56
N LEU A 153 5.38 13.38 -3.26
CA LEU A 153 5.21 12.04 -2.68
C LEU A 153 3.98 12.05 -1.78
N ILE A 154 3.09 11.07 -1.97
CA ILE A 154 1.87 10.89 -1.17
C ILE A 154 1.79 9.42 -0.75
N PHE A 155 1.58 9.13 0.52
CA PHE A 155 1.38 7.75 0.98
C PHE A 155 0.48 7.69 2.21
N ASP A 156 -0.01 6.50 2.55
CA ASP A 156 -0.81 6.26 3.73
C ASP A 156 -0.14 5.24 4.66
N VAL A 157 -0.25 5.49 5.96
CA VAL A 157 -0.04 4.50 7.02
C VAL A 157 -1.12 4.68 8.09
N TRP A 158 -1.42 3.62 8.83
CA TRP A 158 -2.30 3.77 9.98
C TRP A 158 -1.65 4.61 11.07
N ASN A 159 -2.46 5.40 11.75
CA ASN A 159 -2.01 6.18 12.89
C ASN A 159 -1.66 5.26 14.06
N GLY A 160 -0.41 5.31 14.50
CA GLY A 160 0.10 4.46 15.58
C GLY A 160 -0.71 4.59 16.87
N TRP A 161 -1.23 5.77 17.19
CA TRP A 161 -2.09 5.96 18.37
C TRP A 161 -3.40 5.15 18.25
N LYS A 162 -3.98 5.07 17.05
CA LYS A 162 -5.18 4.25 16.79
C LYS A 162 -4.85 2.77 16.86
N MET A 163 -3.75 2.34 16.24
CA MET A 163 -3.32 0.95 16.29
C MET A 163 -3.12 0.45 17.73
N LEU A 164 -2.52 1.28 18.60
CA LEU A 164 -2.32 0.93 20.01
C LEU A 164 -3.64 0.73 20.79
N GLN A 165 -4.75 1.19 20.25
CA GLN A 165 -6.11 1.06 20.82
C GLN A 165 -6.95 -0.01 20.12
N ALA A 166 -6.51 -0.50 18.95
CA ALA A 166 -7.26 -1.48 18.17
C ALA A 166 -7.47 -2.78 18.93
N THR A 167 -8.65 -3.35 18.78
CA THR A 167 -9.01 -4.70 19.21
C THR A 167 -8.95 -5.65 18.01
N ASN A 168 -8.86 -6.94 18.28
CA ASN A 168 -8.86 -7.97 17.24
C ASN A 168 -10.15 -7.92 16.42
N GLU A 169 -10.04 -7.90 15.11
CA GLU A 169 -11.17 -7.84 14.19
C GLU A 169 -11.18 -9.04 13.25
N MET A 170 -12.39 -9.43 12.83
CA MET A 170 -12.65 -10.48 11.87
C MET A 170 -13.26 -9.85 10.61
N HIS A 171 -12.70 -10.14 9.45
CA HIS A 171 -13.15 -9.60 8.16
C HIS A 171 -13.62 -10.73 7.25
N PRO A 172 -14.89 -11.17 7.32
CA PRO A 172 -15.42 -12.11 6.35
C PRO A 172 -15.60 -11.43 5.00
N SER A 173 -15.19 -12.13 3.94
CA SER A 173 -15.34 -11.68 2.55
C SER A 173 -15.88 -12.85 1.71
N GLU A 174 -17.00 -12.67 1.06
CA GLU A 174 -17.65 -13.70 0.24
C GLU A 174 -18.01 -13.17 -1.15
N ASN A 175 -17.97 -14.03 -2.15
CA ASN A 175 -18.59 -13.80 -3.44
C ASN A 175 -19.42 -15.03 -3.88
N GLU A 176 -20.20 -14.90 -4.96
CA GLU A 176 -21.12 -15.95 -5.43
C GLU A 176 -20.44 -17.24 -5.90
N THR A 177 -19.15 -17.18 -6.28
CA THR A 177 -18.42 -18.29 -6.88
C THR A 177 -17.32 -18.87 -6.02
N THR A 178 -16.79 -18.07 -5.08
CA THR A 178 -15.70 -18.46 -4.20
C THR A 178 -15.95 -17.88 -2.83
N GLY A 179 -16.23 -18.74 -1.85
CA GLY A 179 -16.29 -18.36 -0.45
C GLY A 179 -14.85 -18.19 0.07
N VAL A 180 -14.49 -16.98 0.48
CA VAL A 180 -13.23 -16.72 1.18
C VAL A 180 -13.54 -16.02 2.48
N ILE A 181 -13.14 -16.63 3.58
CA ILE A 181 -13.21 -15.99 4.89
C ILE A 181 -11.79 -15.73 5.36
N TRP A 182 -11.48 -14.47 5.59
CA TRP A 182 -10.20 -14.05 6.13
C TRP A 182 -10.38 -13.67 7.61
N PHE A 183 -9.54 -14.27 8.43
CA PHE A 183 -9.41 -13.94 9.85
C PHE A 183 -8.02 -13.36 10.08
N SER A 184 -7.94 -12.30 10.85
CA SER A 184 -6.66 -11.82 11.36
C SER A 184 -6.73 -11.56 12.86
N ASN A 185 -5.65 -11.93 13.56
CA ASN A 185 -5.48 -11.69 14.98
C ASN A 185 -4.19 -10.90 15.17
N GLY A 186 -4.29 -9.72 15.75
CA GLY A 186 -3.17 -8.80 15.90
C GLY A 186 -2.67 -8.71 17.35
N HIS A 187 -1.37 -8.95 17.53
CA HIS A 187 -0.69 -8.77 18.82
C HIS A 187 0.28 -7.59 18.75
N ILE A 188 0.09 -6.59 19.62
CA ILE A 188 0.93 -5.39 19.64
C ILE A 188 2.10 -5.58 20.58
N ASN A 189 3.32 -5.49 20.00
CA ASN A 189 4.55 -5.33 20.75
C ASN A 189 4.85 -3.83 20.91
N ARG A 190 4.60 -3.28 22.10
CA ARG A 190 4.78 -1.86 22.38
C ARG A 190 6.25 -1.43 22.43
N GLU A 191 7.15 -2.33 22.83
CA GLU A 191 8.58 -2.05 22.92
C GLU A 191 9.19 -1.93 21.52
N GLN A 192 8.88 -2.87 20.64
CA GLN A 192 9.34 -2.85 19.25
C GLN A 192 8.52 -1.96 18.34
N ARG A 193 7.35 -1.51 18.82
CA ARG A 193 6.37 -0.75 18.03
C ARG A 193 6.00 -1.49 16.74
N THR A 194 5.61 -2.75 16.90
CA THR A 194 5.12 -3.60 15.83
C THR A 194 3.80 -4.24 16.21
N GLN A 195 3.00 -4.56 15.19
CA GLN A 195 1.85 -5.43 15.31
C GLN A 195 2.17 -6.73 14.58
N HIS A 196 2.20 -7.83 15.30
CA HIS A 196 2.28 -9.17 14.72
C HIS A 196 0.87 -9.62 14.34
N LEU A 197 0.64 -9.88 13.06
CA LEU A 197 -0.63 -10.38 12.54
C LEU A 197 -0.51 -11.87 12.22
N GLU A 198 -1.42 -12.65 12.78
CA GLU A 198 -1.67 -14.03 12.40
C GLU A 198 -2.90 -14.06 11.50
N SER A 199 -2.74 -14.47 10.26
CA SER A 199 -3.81 -14.53 9.26
C SER A 199 -4.16 -15.95 8.88
N ALA A 200 -5.45 -16.23 8.75
CA ALA A 200 -5.97 -17.49 8.26
C ALA A 200 -7.03 -17.23 7.16
N PHE A 201 -6.89 -17.93 6.05
CA PHE A 201 -7.81 -17.90 4.92
C PHE A 201 -8.52 -19.26 4.85
N LEU A 202 -9.82 -19.26 5.02
CA LEU A 202 -10.67 -20.40 4.67
C LEU A 202 -11.17 -20.17 3.24
N ILE A 203 -10.75 -21.00 2.31
CA ILE A 203 -11.06 -20.88 0.88
C ILE A 203 -11.89 -22.06 0.47
N GLN A 204 -13.10 -21.79 -0.02
CA GLN A 204 -13.99 -22.80 -0.58
C GLN A 204 -14.07 -22.62 -2.10
N GLU A 205 -13.55 -23.60 -2.84
CA GLU A 205 -13.58 -23.65 -4.29
C GLU A 205 -14.32 -24.92 -4.73
N GLN A 206 -15.49 -24.78 -5.37
CA GLN A 206 -16.29 -25.91 -5.85
C GLN A 206 -16.42 -27.05 -4.83
N ASP A 207 -15.65 -28.12 -5.00
CA ASP A 207 -15.71 -29.32 -4.14
C ASP A 207 -14.57 -29.40 -3.11
N ALA A 208 -13.74 -28.37 -2.99
CA ALA A 208 -12.57 -28.37 -2.10
C ALA A 208 -12.61 -27.20 -1.11
N THR A 209 -12.29 -27.49 0.14
CA THR A 209 -12.05 -26.47 1.17
C THR A 209 -10.61 -26.59 1.65
N ARG A 210 -9.90 -25.47 1.67
CA ARG A 210 -8.53 -25.41 2.18
C ARG A 210 -8.34 -24.25 3.15
N ILE A 211 -7.39 -24.39 4.06
CA ILE A 211 -6.99 -23.36 4.99
C ILE A 211 -5.55 -22.98 4.68
N GLU A 212 -5.31 -21.69 4.49
CA GLU A 212 -3.99 -21.10 4.34
C GLU A 212 -3.72 -20.19 5.53
N THR A 213 -2.56 -20.31 6.15
CA THR A 213 -2.15 -19.46 7.26
C THR A 213 -0.80 -18.79 6.97
N PHE A 214 -0.63 -17.58 7.44
CA PHE A 214 0.64 -16.86 7.40
C PHE A 214 0.70 -15.80 8.49
N THR A 215 1.88 -15.28 8.74
CA THR A 215 2.10 -14.20 9.69
C THR A 215 2.77 -13.01 9.01
N GLU A 216 2.50 -11.81 9.50
CA GLU A 216 3.11 -10.57 9.04
C GLU A 216 3.40 -9.68 10.25
N ASP A 217 4.49 -8.93 10.18
CA ASP A 217 4.79 -7.89 11.15
C ASP A 217 4.57 -6.52 10.50
N LEU A 218 3.73 -5.71 11.12
CA LEU A 218 3.47 -4.34 10.70
C LEU A 218 4.16 -3.36 11.64
N LYS A 219 4.87 -2.39 11.10
CA LYS A 219 5.47 -1.31 11.89
C LYS A 219 4.41 -0.29 12.29
N ILE A 220 4.44 0.12 13.55
CA ILE A 220 3.61 1.19 14.09
C ILE A 220 4.37 2.50 13.95
N PHE A 221 3.86 3.40 13.10
CA PHE A 221 4.43 4.71 12.84
C PHE A 221 3.64 5.82 13.54
N PHE A 222 4.36 6.89 13.91
CA PHE A 222 3.77 8.10 14.47
C PHE A 222 4.05 9.29 13.56
N LYS A 223 3.15 10.30 13.60
CA LYS A 223 3.21 11.47 12.72
C LYS A 223 4.57 12.18 12.75
N ASP A 224 5.09 12.43 13.94
CA ASP A 224 6.33 13.21 14.10
C ASP A 224 7.56 12.43 13.56
N GLU A 225 7.55 11.10 13.68
CA GLU A 225 8.57 10.23 13.12
C GLU A 225 8.55 10.25 11.58
N ILE A 226 7.36 10.15 10.97
CA ILE A 226 7.19 10.25 9.52
C ILE A 226 7.61 11.62 9.00
N GLN A 227 7.21 12.68 9.68
CA GLN A 227 7.59 14.03 9.31
C GLN A 227 9.12 14.20 9.35
N TRP A 228 9.75 13.77 10.43
CA TRP A 228 11.21 13.82 10.57
C TRP A 228 11.92 13.01 9.48
N LEU A 229 11.44 11.80 9.17
CA LEU A 229 12.01 10.98 8.11
C LEU A 229 11.92 11.67 6.74
N LEU A 230 10.77 12.24 6.40
CA LEU A 230 10.59 12.99 5.16
C LEU A 230 11.56 14.16 5.05
N GLU A 231 11.63 15.00 6.09
CA GLU A 231 12.51 16.18 6.12
C GLU A 231 13.98 15.78 6.05
N SER A 232 14.39 14.71 6.75
CA SER A 232 15.76 14.18 6.73
C SER A 232 16.17 13.62 5.36
N HIS A 233 15.21 13.31 4.49
CA HIS A 233 15.45 12.75 3.15
C HIS A 233 15.16 13.74 2.01
N GLY A 234 15.16 15.04 2.31
CA GLY A 234 15.02 16.07 1.30
C GLY A 234 13.60 16.26 0.79
N PHE A 235 12.60 16.02 1.65
CA PHE A 235 11.22 16.36 1.37
C PHE A 235 10.75 17.49 2.29
N THR A 236 9.98 18.42 1.75
CA THR A 236 9.23 19.42 2.51
C THR A 236 7.80 18.93 2.67
N VAL A 237 7.29 18.84 3.89
CA VAL A 237 5.92 18.41 4.16
C VAL A 237 4.97 19.57 3.90
N GLU A 238 4.11 19.46 2.89
CA GLU A 238 3.07 20.45 2.56
C GLU A 238 1.90 20.37 3.54
N THR A 239 1.49 19.15 3.88
CA THR A 239 0.44 18.86 4.85
C THR A 239 0.51 17.39 5.30
N ILE A 240 -0.09 17.10 6.46
CA ILE A 240 -0.37 15.73 6.89
C ILE A 240 -1.86 15.65 7.18
N LEU A 241 -2.53 14.68 6.57
CA LEU A 241 -3.98 14.49 6.62
C LEU A 241 -4.32 13.24 7.44
N GLY A 242 -5.51 13.23 8.02
CA GLY A 242 -5.97 12.17 8.91
C GLY A 242 -6.80 11.08 8.23
N ASN A 243 -7.24 11.35 7.00
CA ASN A 243 -7.92 10.40 6.11
C ASN A 243 -7.77 10.86 4.65
N ASP A 244 -8.41 10.19 3.73
CA ASP A 244 -8.44 10.49 2.29
C ASP A 244 -9.37 11.68 1.92
N SER A 245 -9.23 12.78 2.66
CA SER A 245 -9.89 14.07 2.40
C SER A 245 -8.92 15.22 2.66
N LEU A 246 -8.87 16.20 1.72
CA LEU A 246 -8.00 17.36 1.84
C LEU A 246 -8.41 18.35 2.95
N ASP A 247 -9.62 18.22 3.46
CA ASP A 247 -10.16 19.08 4.52
C ASP A 247 -9.91 18.48 5.91
N ASN A 248 -9.46 17.23 5.99
CA ASN A 248 -9.22 16.52 7.24
C ASN A 248 -7.73 16.54 7.59
N VAL A 249 -7.27 17.67 8.16
CA VAL A 249 -5.91 17.78 8.70
C VAL A 249 -5.75 16.80 9.87
N TYR A 250 -4.60 16.14 9.92
CA TYR A 250 -4.28 15.16 10.96
C TYR A 250 -4.52 15.70 12.39
N ALA A 251 -5.21 14.90 13.16
CA ALA A 251 -5.38 15.04 14.61
C ALA A 251 -4.95 13.72 15.31
N ALA A 252 -4.77 13.76 16.62
CA ALA A 252 -4.28 12.57 17.35
C ALA A 252 -5.21 11.34 17.26
N ASP A 253 -6.51 11.56 17.05
CA ASP A 253 -7.54 10.53 16.88
C ASP A 253 -7.81 10.16 15.41
N SER A 254 -7.07 10.75 14.47
CA SER A 254 -7.15 10.40 13.05
C SER A 254 -6.87 8.91 12.82
N GLU A 255 -7.49 8.35 11.80
CA GLU A 255 -7.32 6.93 11.43
C GLU A 255 -5.99 6.69 10.74
N TYR A 256 -5.62 7.59 9.86
CA TYR A 256 -4.40 7.51 9.06
C TYR A 256 -3.45 8.67 9.34
N ILE A 257 -2.22 8.50 8.88
CA ILE A 257 -1.23 9.54 8.66
C ILE A 257 -0.97 9.55 7.17
N ILE A 258 -1.43 10.60 6.48
CA ILE A 258 -1.28 10.74 5.02
C ILE A 258 -0.52 12.03 4.71
N PRO A 259 0.82 11.96 4.60
CA PRO A 259 1.61 13.12 4.21
C PRO A 259 1.48 13.39 2.71
N VAL A 260 1.40 14.66 2.37
CA VAL A 260 1.69 15.20 1.05
C VAL A 260 3.01 15.95 1.17
N ALA A 261 4.05 15.43 0.56
CA ALA A 261 5.39 15.97 0.70
C ALA A 261 6.00 16.29 -0.67
N ARG A 262 6.77 17.35 -0.73
CA ARG A 262 7.43 17.84 -1.93
C ARG A 262 8.91 17.52 -1.87
N ARG A 263 9.45 16.92 -2.93
CA ARG A 263 10.90 16.77 -3.09
C ARG A 263 11.54 18.17 -3.15
N SER A 264 12.50 18.42 -2.27
CA SER A 264 13.32 19.64 -2.33
C SER A 264 14.15 19.70 -3.61
N GLU A 265 14.56 20.90 -4.00
CA GLU A 265 15.38 21.14 -5.21
C GLU A 265 16.75 20.48 -5.16
#